data_89c6632c5b2d65a96d8c3c77bcf31ef0
#
_entry.id   89c6632c5b2d65a96d8c3c77bcf31ef0
#
_cell.length_a   1.000
_cell.length_b   1.000
_cell.length_c   1.000
_cell.angle_alpha   90.00
_cell.angle_beta   90.00
_cell.angle_gamma   90.00
#
_symmetry.space_group_name_H-M   'P 1'
#
loop_
_entity.id
_entity.type
_entity.pdbx_description
1 polymer ?
#
loop_
_entity_poly.entity_id
_entity_poly.type
_entity_poly.pdbx_seq_one_letter_code
_entity_poly.pdbx_strand_id
1 'polypeptide(L)'
;VVALRRDGFDGDIELEMAGLPDGVTATGLKIPAGKSRGIMLVTARQDAPRALASVSFVGRAQIGGATVTRPCRLASVAWPVKDHWSEIPQPRLLADVPVSVNGSEQAPLTIAPAEDKVWEVVAGQKLTVPLIQTRRCEFSGAAMSVRTLGAGFDHMPAFNLPLTADAAEAVLDLAALKTAPGDYRIAFYGSAVAKYRYHPEGIQLAEVLRAKAEQDAAALAAEAKRAAEEAQAAPVERKAEMEQKAQAAADKHKSAVAAVEAAARRVKAATDQAQPKDIVDIVVSQPITIRVMPAEKP
;
A
#
# COMPACT_ATOMS: atom_id res chain seq x y z
N VAL A 1 7.91 -11.34 13.39
CA VAL A 1 9.22 -11.67 13.99
C VAL A 1 9.08 -12.89 14.85
N VAL A 2 10.06 -13.79 14.78
CA VAL A 2 10.11 -14.99 15.65
C VAL A 2 11.37 -14.88 16.50
N ALA A 3 11.19 -14.99 17.82
CA ALA A 3 12.28 -15.01 18.79
C ALA A 3 12.57 -16.45 19.21
N LEU A 4 13.82 -16.85 19.10
CA LEU A 4 14.32 -18.11 19.68
C LEU A 4 14.94 -17.77 21.04
N ARG A 5 14.22 -18.08 22.11
CA ARG A 5 14.67 -17.88 23.48
C ARG A 5 15.59 -19.03 23.89
N ARG A 6 16.70 -18.69 24.54
CA ARG A 6 17.71 -19.66 24.99
C ARG A 6 18.14 -19.32 26.41
N ASP A 7 18.80 -20.25 27.06
CA ASP A 7 19.46 -20.10 28.36
C ASP A 7 18.54 -19.54 29.47
N GLY A 8 17.25 -19.92 29.41
CA GLY A 8 16.26 -19.52 30.41
C GLY A 8 15.78 -18.07 30.31
N PHE A 9 16.20 -17.30 29.29
CA PHE A 9 15.68 -15.95 29.11
C PHE A 9 14.20 -15.97 28.68
N ASP A 10 13.37 -15.30 29.48
CA ASP A 10 11.92 -15.21 29.24
C ASP A 10 11.35 -13.78 29.33
N GLY A 11 12.20 -12.76 29.30
CA GLY A 11 11.79 -11.36 29.40
C GLY A 11 11.18 -10.79 28.11
N ASP A 12 10.65 -9.59 28.19
CA ASP A 12 10.17 -8.83 27.04
C ASP A 12 11.29 -8.51 26.04
N ILE A 13 10.96 -8.46 24.74
CA ILE A 13 11.87 -8.03 23.68
C ILE A 13 11.22 -6.89 22.91
N GLU A 14 11.87 -5.73 22.91
CA GLU A 14 11.49 -4.59 22.12
C GLU A 14 12.03 -4.73 20.68
N LEU A 15 11.24 -4.33 19.69
CA LEU A 15 11.58 -4.39 18.27
C LEU A 15 11.83 -2.98 17.74
N GLU A 16 12.96 -2.78 17.05
CA GLU A 16 13.35 -1.48 16.52
C GLU A 16 13.89 -1.62 15.09
N MET A 17 13.57 -0.65 14.24
CA MET A 17 14.10 -0.55 12.89
C MET A 17 14.63 0.86 12.67
N ALA A 18 15.85 0.97 12.12
CA ALA A 18 16.54 2.24 11.87
C ALA A 18 17.10 2.30 10.45
N GLY A 19 17.33 3.51 9.93
CA GLY A 19 17.81 3.73 8.55
C GLY A 19 16.69 3.60 7.51
N LEU A 20 15.45 3.86 7.90
CA LEU A 20 14.30 3.86 7.00
C LEU A 20 14.39 5.01 5.99
N PRO A 21 13.87 4.83 4.77
CA PRO A 21 13.71 5.90 3.80
C PRO A 21 12.82 7.03 4.32
N ASP A 22 12.98 8.23 3.74
CA ASP A 22 12.11 9.36 4.05
C ASP A 22 10.63 9.02 3.83
N GLY A 23 9.79 9.47 4.75
CA GLY A 23 8.35 9.19 4.70
C GLY A 23 7.96 7.77 5.12
N VAL A 24 8.90 6.91 5.51
CA VAL A 24 8.64 5.57 6.04
C VAL A 24 8.85 5.57 7.55
N THR A 25 7.92 4.96 8.28
CA THR A 25 7.99 4.75 9.72
C THR A 25 7.89 3.27 10.05
N ALA A 26 8.50 2.86 11.15
CA ALA A 26 8.36 1.51 11.68
C ALA A 26 7.99 1.55 13.16
N THR A 27 7.01 0.75 13.54
CA THR A 27 6.57 0.60 14.92
C THR A 27 6.60 -0.87 15.30
N GLY A 28 7.46 -1.22 16.26
CA GLY A 28 7.53 -2.56 16.82
C GLY A 28 6.43 -2.79 17.86
N LEU A 29 5.69 -3.90 17.71
CA LEU A 29 4.90 -4.45 18.80
C LEU A 29 5.79 -5.43 19.53
N LYS A 30 6.06 -5.16 20.82
CA LYS A 30 7.01 -5.96 21.61
C LYS A 30 6.66 -7.44 21.64
N ILE A 31 7.66 -8.30 21.79
CA ILE A 31 7.46 -9.71 22.05
C ILE A 31 7.41 -9.89 23.57
N PRO A 32 6.25 -10.20 24.17
CA PRO A 32 6.10 -10.30 25.61
C PRO A 32 6.92 -11.47 26.19
N ALA A 33 7.13 -11.43 27.49
CA ALA A 33 7.63 -12.56 28.26
C ALA A 33 6.83 -13.83 27.94
N GLY A 34 7.50 -14.97 27.82
CA GLY A 34 6.88 -16.25 27.49
C GLY A 34 6.36 -16.40 26.05
N LYS A 35 6.43 -15.37 25.23
CA LYS A 35 5.99 -15.44 23.82
C LYS A 35 7.17 -15.48 22.89
N SER A 36 6.99 -16.13 21.73
CA SER A 36 8.02 -16.29 20.69
C SER A 36 7.75 -15.46 19.44
N ARG A 37 6.64 -14.70 19.38
CA ARG A 37 6.24 -13.95 18.19
C ARG A 37 5.99 -12.50 18.52
N GLY A 38 6.42 -11.62 17.63
CA GLY A 38 6.14 -10.18 17.62
C GLY A 38 5.95 -9.67 16.23
N ILE A 39 5.54 -8.42 16.11
CA ILE A 39 5.17 -7.79 14.84
C ILE A 39 5.90 -6.47 14.72
N MET A 40 6.39 -6.18 13.54
CA MET A 40 6.87 -4.87 13.12
C MET A 40 5.91 -4.32 12.08
N LEU A 41 5.31 -3.17 12.36
CA LEU A 41 4.48 -2.43 11.42
C LEU A 41 5.37 -1.44 10.68
N VAL A 42 5.41 -1.52 9.36
CA VAL A 42 6.15 -0.59 8.50
C VAL A 42 5.13 0.12 7.63
N THR A 43 5.13 1.45 7.70
CA THR A 43 4.16 2.28 6.99
C THR A 43 4.87 3.34 6.17
N ALA A 44 4.54 3.45 4.89
CA ALA A 44 4.97 4.56 4.05
C ALA A 44 3.83 5.58 3.93
N ARG A 45 4.16 6.88 4.04
CA ARG A 45 3.22 7.95 3.73
C ARG A 45 2.90 7.97 2.24
N GLN A 46 1.76 8.53 1.88
CA GLN A 46 1.33 8.63 0.48
C GLN A 46 2.30 9.43 -0.40
N ASP A 47 2.97 10.41 0.19
CA ASP A 47 3.95 11.30 -0.46
C ASP A 47 5.41 10.82 -0.28
N ALA A 48 5.62 9.62 0.26
CA ALA A 48 6.95 9.07 0.44
C ALA A 48 7.68 8.95 -0.91
N PRO A 49 8.89 9.49 -1.05
CA PRO A 49 9.64 9.43 -2.29
C PRO A 49 10.06 7.99 -2.61
N ARG A 50 10.22 7.69 -3.90
CA ARG A 50 10.79 6.40 -4.33
C ARG A 50 12.19 6.25 -3.75
N ALA A 51 12.41 5.14 -3.06
CA ALA A 51 13.68 4.88 -2.41
C ALA A 51 13.95 3.39 -2.25
N LEU A 52 15.21 3.05 -2.08
CA LEU A 52 15.67 1.73 -1.67
C LEU A 52 16.70 1.93 -0.56
N ALA A 53 16.50 1.32 0.59
CA ALA A 53 17.43 1.38 1.71
C ALA A 53 17.65 -0.01 2.30
N SER A 54 18.87 -0.26 2.81
CA SER A 54 19.15 -1.39 3.68
C SER A 54 19.03 -0.88 5.13
N VAL A 55 18.10 -1.45 5.89
CA VAL A 55 17.77 -0.97 7.23
C VAL A 55 18.32 -1.89 8.31
N SER A 56 18.65 -1.32 9.45
CA SER A 56 18.97 -2.08 10.65
C SER A 56 17.70 -2.50 11.37
N PHE A 57 17.48 -3.79 11.55
CA PHE A 57 16.36 -4.32 12.30
C PHE A 57 16.88 -5.15 13.48
N VAL A 58 16.50 -4.75 14.70
CA VAL A 58 17.02 -5.36 15.93
C VAL A 58 15.92 -5.66 16.94
N GLY A 59 16.18 -6.66 17.76
CA GLY A 59 15.47 -6.91 19.01
C GLY A 59 16.36 -6.51 20.19
N ARG A 60 15.79 -5.83 21.20
CA ARG A 60 16.46 -5.44 22.44
C ARG A 60 15.77 -6.03 23.65
N ALA A 61 16.54 -6.48 24.63
CA ALA A 61 16.03 -7.02 25.87
C ALA A 61 16.97 -6.66 27.03
N GLN A 62 16.41 -6.63 28.24
CA GLN A 62 17.18 -6.50 29.47
C GLN A 62 17.56 -7.87 30.00
N ILE A 63 18.84 -8.16 30.13
CA ILE A 63 19.34 -9.45 30.63
C ILE A 63 20.43 -9.16 31.67
N GLY A 64 20.20 -9.59 32.91
CA GLY A 64 21.18 -9.39 34.00
C GLY A 64 21.52 -7.91 34.26
N GLY A 65 20.55 -7.00 34.04
CA GLY A 65 20.77 -5.55 34.22
C GLY A 65 21.41 -4.85 33.02
N ALA A 66 21.78 -5.57 31.96
CA ALA A 66 22.38 -5.03 30.74
C ALA A 66 21.38 -5.09 29.56
N THR A 67 21.43 -4.08 28.69
CA THR A 67 20.68 -4.10 27.43
C THR A 67 21.41 -4.95 26.41
N VAL A 68 20.79 -6.04 25.99
CA VAL A 68 21.30 -6.94 24.93
C VAL A 68 20.55 -6.66 23.64
N THR A 69 21.29 -6.37 22.57
CA THR A 69 20.76 -6.15 21.22
C THR A 69 21.12 -7.32 20.31
N ARG A 70 20.17 -7.80 19.54
CA ARG A 70 20.37 -8.86 18.55
C ARG A 70 19.76 -8.44 17.20
N PRO A 71 20.44 -8.70 16.08
CA PRO A 71 19.90 -8.43 14.76
C PRO A 71 18.72 -9.36 14.46
N CYS A 72 17.65 -8.79 13.91
CA CYS A 72 16.58 -9.52 13.26
C CYS A 72 16.95 -9.69 11.79
N ARG A 73 16.87 -10.91 11.27
CA ARG A 73 17.17 -11.21 9.87
C ARG A 73 15.92 -11.64 9.16
N LEU A 74 15.74 -11.17 7.93
CA LEU A 74 14.70 -11.70 7.06
C LEU A 74 15.04 -13.15 6.73
N ALA A 75 14.00 -13.98 6.68
CA ALA A 75 14.14 -15.36 6.24
C ALA A 75 13.26 -15.58 5.02
N SER A 76 13.82 -16.15 3.97
CA SER A 76 13.06 -16.72 2.88
C SER A 76 13.01 -18.24 3.05
N VAL A 77 11.87 -18.82 2.72
CA VAL A 77 11.69 -20.25 2.66
C VAL A 77 11.63 -20.67 1.20
N ALA A 78 12.64 -21.40 0.73
CA ALA A 78 12.58 -22.03 -0.57
C ALA A 78 11.87 -23.40 -0.41
N TRP A 79 10.83 -23.58 -1.20
CA TRP A 79 10.10 -24.85 -1.30
C TRP A 79 10.46 -25.54 -2.62
N PRO A 80 11.59 -26.24 -2.70
CA PRO A 80 12.06 -26.81 -3.96
C PRO A 80 11.29 -28.05 -4.38
N VAL A 81 10.37 -28.56 -3.55
CA VAL A 81 9.69 -29.85 -3.74
C VAL A 81 8.19 -29.68 -3.94
N LYS A 82 7.60 -30.59 -4.72
CA LYS A 82 6.15 -30.60 -4.98
C LYS A 82 5.35 -31.04 -3.74
N ASP A 83 5.92 -31.85 -2.89
CA ASP A 83 5.28 -32.38 -1.69
C ASP A 83 5.96 -31.83 -0.44
N HIS A 84 5.31 -30.88 0.22
CA HIS A 84 5.79 -30.24 1.44
C HIS A 84 5.69 -31.14 2.70
N TRP A 85 5.05 -32.29 2.61
CA TRP A 85 4.96 -33.27 3.69
C TRP A 85 6.19 -34.18 3.77
N SER A 86 6.90 -34.35 2.65
CA SER A 86 8.06 -35.24 2.55
C SER A 86 9.39 -34.54 2.82
N GLU A 87 9.45 -33.21 2.80
CA GLU A 87 10.69 -32.45 3.04
C GLU A 87 10.46 -31.25 3.95
N ILE A 88 11.38 -31.04 4.89
CA ILE A 88 11.37 -29.87 5.78
C ILE A 88 11.98 -28.69 5.02
N PRO A 89 11.22 -27.60 4.80
CA PRO A 89 11.75 -26.41 4.13
C PRO A 89 12.88 -25.80 4.96
N GLN A 90 13.97 -25.46 4.29
CA GLN A 90 15.13 -24.82 4.92
C GLN A 90 14.98 -23.31 4.81
N PRO A 91 14.85 -22.55 5.93
CA PRO A 91 14.87 -21.09 5.88
C PRO A 91 16.27 -20.60 5.51
N ARG A 92 16.34 -19.68 4.57
CA ARG A 92 17.57 -18.95 4.24
C ARG A 92 17.50 -17.56 4.85
N LEU A 93 18.44 -17.27 5.74
CA LEU A 93 18.57 -15.94 6.34
C LEU A 93 19.25 -15.01 5.33
N LEU A 94 18.63 -13.84 5.13
CA LEU A 94 19.23 -12.77 4.33
C LEU A 94 20.21 -11.96 5.19
N ALA A 95 21.28 -11.47 4.60
CA ALA A 95 22.25 -10.62 5.28
C ALA A 95 21.65 -9.25 5.62
N ASP A 96 20.86 -8.71 4.68
CA ASP A 96 20.29 -7.37 4.74
C ASP A 96 18.78 -7.39 4.91
N VAL A 97 18.23 -6.28 5.38
CA VAL A 97 16.80 -6.00 5.43
C VAL A 97 16.50 -4.86 4.45
N PRO A 98 16.28 -5.15 3.16
CA PRO A 98 15.97 -4.12 2.19
C PRO A 98 14.53 -3.62 2.38
N VAL A 99 14.36 -2.30 2.34
CA VAL A 99 13.08 -1.60 2.28
C VAL A 99 13.02 -0.81 0.99
N SER A 100 12.04 -1.11 0.15
CA SER A 100 11.81 -0.41 -1.11
C SER A 100 10.49 0.34 -1.07
N VAL A 101 10.53 1.63 -1.41
CA VAL A 101 9.36 2.46 -1.65
C VAL A 101 9.21 2.63 -3.15
N ASN A 102 8.13 2.10 -3.71
CA ASN A 102 7.77 2.31 -5.11
C ASN A 102 6.49 3.15 -5.17
N GLY A 103 6.32 4.00 -6.15
CA GLY A 103 5.13 4.85 -6.29
C GLY A 103 3.99 4.19 -7.08
N SER A 104 3.96 2.86 -7.16
CA SER A 104 3.04 2.15 -8.07
C SER A 104 1.69 1.83 -7.47
N GLU A 105 1.59 1.74 -6.14
CA GLU A 105 0.37 1.29 -5.46
C GLU A 105 0.14 2.06 -4.16
N GLN A 106 -1.13 2.30 -3.84
CA GLN A 106 -1.57 2.82 -2.56
C GLN A 106 -2.44 1.76 -1.87
N ALA A 107 -2.38 1.69 -0.54
CA ALA A 107 -3.25 0.81 0.21
C ALA A 107 -4.72 1.13 -0.09
N PRO A 108 -5.55 0.15 -0.47
CA PRO A 108 -6.97 0.35 -0.76
C PRO A 108 -7.75 0.95 0.39
N LEU A 109 -7.35 0.61 1.62
CA LEU A 109 -7.93 1.08 2.86
C LEU A 109 -6.84 1.40 3.87
N THR A 110 -6.94 2.55 4.51
CA THR A 110 -6.13 2.92 5.66
C THR A 110 -7.03 3.09 6.87
N ILE A 111 -6.65 2.50 8.01
CA ILE A 111 -7.35 2.63 9.29
C ILE A 111 -6.41 3.30 10.28
N ALA A 112 -6.86 4.38 10.91
CA ALA A 112 -6.11 5.12 11.90
C ALA A 112 -7.00 5.43 13.11
N PRO A 113 -6.45 5.61 14.34
CA PRO A 113 -7.21 6.22 15.42
C PRO A 113 -7.57 7.67 15.03
N ALA A 114 -8.72 8.15 15.48
CA ALA A 114 -9.18 9.51 15.18
C ALA A 114 -8.25 10.59 15.77
N GLU A 115 -7.53 10.24 16.81
CA GLU A 115 -6.55 11.12 17.47
C GLU A 115 -5.25 10.34 17.72
N ASP A 116 -4.12 10.97 17.44
CA ASP A 116 -2.80 10.44 17.79
C ASP A 116 -2.46 10.81 19.25
N LYS A 117 -2.89 9.96 20.17
CA LYS A 117 -2.68 10.13 21.61
C LYS A 117 -2.48 8.79 22.32
N VAL A 118 -2.01 8.85 23.56
CA VAL A 118 -2.07 7.71 24.47
C VAL A 118 -3.50 7.61 25.02
N TRP A 119 -4.13 6.49 24.75
CA TRP A 119 -5.49 6.19 25.24
C TRP A 119 -5.40 5.62 26.65
N GLU A 120 -5.87 6.39 27.65
CA GLU A 120 -5.83 5.99 29.04
C GLU A 120 -7.14 5.33 29.48
N VAL A 121 -7.03 4.24 30.22
CA VAL A 121 -8.18 3.49 30.73
C VAL A 121 -7.81 2.78 32.03
N VAL A 122 -8.75 2.66 32.96
CA VAL A 122 -8.56 1.89 34.19
C VAL A 122 -8.76 0.41 33.93
N ALA A 123 -7.93 -0.44 34.54
CA ALA A 123 -8.04 -1.90 34.44
C ALA A 123 -9.47 -2.38 34.79
N GLY A 124 -10.00 -3.29 33.97
CA GLY A 124 -11.36 -3.80 34.14
C GLY A 124 -12.48 -2.92 33.53
N GLN A 125 -12.17 -1.77 32.97
CA GLN A 125 -13.13 -0.94 32.25
C GLN A 125 -13.12 -1.21 30.74
N LYS A 126 -14.05 -0.58 30.02
CA LYS A 126 -14.10 -0.59 28.56
C LYS A 126 -13.45 0.69 28.01
N LEU A 127 -12.67 0.52 26.95
CA LEU A 127 -12.11 1.61 26.17
C LEU A 127 -12.73 1.60 24.78
N THR A 128 -13.34 2.71 24.38
CA THR A 128 -13.77 2.93 23.00
C THR A 128 -12.74 3.78 22.28
N VAL A 129 -12.19 3.25 21.17
CA VAL A 129 -11.25 3.97 20.31
C VAL A 129 -11.95 4.30 19.01
N PRO A 130 -12.25 5.60 18.76
CA PRO A 130 -12.77 6.03 17.46
C PRO A 130 -11.71 5.82 16.36
N LEU A 131 -12.13 5.26 15.23
CA LEU A 131 -11.29 4.96 14.08
C LEU A 131 -11.76 5.75 12.86
N ILE A 132 -10.81 6.27 12.10
CA ILE A 132 -11.02 6.88 10.79
C ILE A 132 -10.57 5.91 9.71
N GLN A 133 -11.37 5.76 8.68
CA GLN A 133 -11.11 4.92 7.53
C GLN A 133 -10.98 5.78 6.27
N THR A 134 -9.84 5.66 5.56
CA THR A 134 -9.65 6.27 4.25
C THR A 134 -9.71 5.20 3.18
N ARG A 135 -10.83 5.18 2.43
CA ARG A 135 -11.05 4.24 1.33
C ARG A 135 -10.60 4.87 0.02
N ARG A 136 -9.87 4.13 -0.80
CA ARG A 136 -9.35 4.59 -2.10
C ARG A 136 -9.91 3.81 -3.29
N CYS A 137 -10.66 2.75 -3.01
CA CYS A 137 -11.38 1.96 -4.01
C CYS A 137 -12.68 1.41 -3.44
N GLU A 138 -13.44 0.76 -4.29
CA GLU A 138 -14.63 0.00 -3.90
C GLU A 138 -14.24 -1.35 -3.29
N PHE A 139 -15.11 -1.90 -2.44
CA PHE A 139 -14.93 -3.20 -1.81
C PHE A 139 -16.08 -4.13 -2.15
N SER A 140 -15.80 -5.42 -2.23
CA SER A 140 -16.82 -6.46 -2.27
C SER A 140 -17.23 -6.80 -0.84
N GLY A 141 -18.45 -6.39 -0.45
CA GLY A 141 -18.98 -6.58 0.90
C GLY A 141 -19.10 -5.28 1.68
N ALA A 142 -19.96 -5.31 2.71
CA ALA A 142 -20.31 -4.13 3.51
C ALA A 142 -19.42 -3.96 4.74
N ALA A 143 -18.73 -5.00 5.19
CA ALA A 143 -17.92 -4.99 6.39
C ALA A 143 -16.72 -5.95 6.27
N MET A 144 -15.69 -5.65 7.04
CA MET A 144 -14.50 -6.46 7.21
C MET A 144 -14.39 -6.94 8.66
N SER A 145 -14.16 -8.24 8.86
CA SER A 145 -13.87 -8.76 10.20
C SER A 145 -12.41 -8.47 10.55
N VAL A 146 -12.18 -7.84 11.69
CA VAL A 146 -10.86 -7.46 12.17
C VAL A 146 -10.54 -8.12 13.50
N ARG A 147 -9.27 -8.39 13.72
CA ARG A 147 -8.68 -8.93 14.93
C ARG A 147 -7.64 -7.98 15.48
N THR A 148 -7.32 -8.13 16.75
CA THR A 148 -6.30 -7.32 17.40
C THR A 148 -4.93 -8.02 17.33
N LEU A 149 -3.90 -7.23 17.06
CA LEU A 149 -2.49 -7.58 17.20
C LEU A 149 -1.93 -6.81 18.40
N GLY A 150 -1.24 -7.48 19.27
CA GLY A 150 -0.54 -6.86 20.39
C GLY A 150 -0.77 -7.59 21.70
N ALA A 151 0.26 -7.59 22.52
CA ALA A 151 0.26 -8.24 23.81
C ALA A 151 -0.86 -7.70 24.72
N GLY A 152 -1.47 -8.58 25.49
CA GLY A 152 -2.56 -8.21 26.40
C GLY A 152 -3.93 -8.07 25.74
N PHE A 153 -4.00 -8.11 24.41
CA PHE A 153 -5.21 -7.97 23.61
C PHE A 153 -5.40 -9.12 22.61
N ASP A 154 -4.54 -10.12 22.61
CA ASP A 154 -4.53 -11.25 21.67
C ASP A 154 -5.81 -12.10 21.70
N HIS A 155 -6.55 -12.08 22.81
CA HIS A 155 -7.79 -12.82 22.99
C HIS A 155 -9.06 -11.98 22.75
N MET A 156 -8.90 -10.76 22.24
CA MET A 156 -10.05 -9.94 21.90
C MET A 156 -10.87 -10.63 20.80
N PRO A 157 -12.19 -10.76 20.97
CA PRO A 157 -13.05 -11.25 19.89
C PRO A 157 -12.91 -10.40 18.64
N ALA A 158 -13.01 -11.04 17.47
CA ALA A 158 -13.06 -10.31 16.22
C ALA A 158 -14.32 -9.43 16.19
N PHE A 159 -14.21 -8.25 15.60
CA PHE A 159 -15.33 -7.33 15.41
C PHE A 159 -15.39 -6.86 13.96
N ASN A 160 -16.51 -6.32 13.54
CA ASN A 160 -16.72 -5.90 12.17
C ASN A 160 -16.47 -4.40 12.02
N LEU A 161 -15.62 -4.01 11.07
CA LEU A 161 -15.49 -2.64 10.60
C LEU A 161 -16.32 -2.46 9.33
N PRO A 162 -17.18 -1.43 9.24
CA PRO A 162 -17.95 -1.14 8.04
C PRO A 162 -17.01 -0.69 6.92
N LEU A 163 -17.14 -1.26 5.72
CA LEU A 163 -16.42 -0.82 4.51
C LEU A 163 -17.17 0.26 3.73
N THR A 164 -18.34 0.65 4.23
CA THR A 164 -19.22 1.66 3.61
C THR A 164 -19.20 3.02 4.33
N ALA A 165 -18.48 3.11 5.47
CA ALA A 165 -18.40 4.33 6.29
C ALA A 165 -16.94 4.75 6.47
N ASP A 166 -16.71 6.05 6.70
CA ASP A 166 -15.36 6.62 6.92
C ASP A 166 -14.98 6.66 8.41
N ALA A 167 -15.92 6.32 9.29
CA ALA A 167 -15.71 6.23 10.73
C ALA A 167 -16.22 4.90 11.29
N ALA A 168 -15.53 4.41 12.31
CA ALA A 168 -15.88 3.22 13.05
C ALA A 168 -15.40 3.34 14.50
N GLU A 169 -15.76 2.40 15.33
CA GLU A 169 -15.32 2.34 16.72
C GLU A 169 -14.79 0.94 17.04
N ALA A 170 -13.68 0.89 17.78
CA ALA A 170 -13.21 -0.33 18.40
C ALA A 170 -13.46 -0.28 19.91
N VAL A 171 -14.25 -1.22 20.41
CA VAL A 171 -14.57 -1.33 21.84
C VAL A 171 -13.71 -2.44 22.46
N LEU A 172 -12.80 -2.07 23.34
CA LEU A 172 -11.89 -2.96 24.05
C LEU A 172 -12.41 -3.20 25.46
N ASP A 173 -12.84 -4.41 25.77
CA ASP A 173 -13.33 -4.79 27.10
C ASP A 173 -12.17 -5.38 27.94
N LEU A 174 -11.56 -4.54 28.78
CA LEU A 174 -10.39 -4.93 29.57
C LEU A 174 -10.74 -5.88 30.71
N ALA A 175 -12.01 -5.93 31.15
CA ALA A 175 -12.45 -6.92 32.12
C ALA A 175 -12.47 -8.32 31.52
N ALA A 176 -13.04 -8.45 30.32
CA ALA A 176 -13.07 -9.73 29.59
C ALA A 176 -11.65 -10.20 29.19
N LEU A 177 -10.79 -9.26 28.78
CA LEU A 177 -9.42 -9.53 28.39
C LEU A 177 -8.48 -9.79 29.58
N LYS A 178 -8.85 -9.39 30.79
CA LYS A 178 -8.01 -9.44 32.00
C LYS A 178 -6.66 -8.74 31.78
N THR A 179 -6.68 -7.62 31.04
CA THR A 179 -5.47 -6.85 30.73
C THR A 179 -4.92 -6.20 32.00
N ALA A 180 -3.67 -6.50 32.32
CA ALA A 180 -2.99 -5.94 33.48
C ALA A 180 -2.65 -4.45 33.29
N PRO A 181 -2.45 -3.68 34.37
CA PRO A 181 -1.89 -2.32 34.26
C PRO A 181 -0.55 -2.30 33.55
N GLY A 182 -0.35 -1.30 32.67
CA GLY A 182 0.87 -1.15 31.89
C GLY A 182 0.64 -0.38 30.60
N ASP A 183 1.73 -0.15 29.85
CA ASP A 183 1.69 0.49 28.53
C ASP A 183 1.66 -0.59 27.43
N TYR A 184 0.75 -0.42 26.48
CA TYR A 184 0.52 -1.36 25.39
C TYR A 184 0.54 -0.65 24.05
N ARG A 185 1.02 -1.36 23.03
CA ARG A 185 0.83 -1.00 21.62
C ARG A 185 0.09 -2.11 20.91
N ILE A 186 -0.99 -1.75 20.26
CA ILE A 186 -1.83 -2.67 19.50
C ILE A 186 -2.07 -2.14 18.09
N ALA A 187 -2.51 -3.02 17.22
CA ALA A 187 -3.06 -2.67 15.92
C ALA A 187 -4.21 -3.61 15.59
N PHE A 188 -5.09 -3.22 14.68
CA PHE A 188 -6.14 -4.06 14.16
C PHE A 188 -5.74 -4.58 12.77
N TYR A 189 -6.11 -5.80 12.44
CA TYR A 189 -5.90 -6.36 11.12
C TYR A 189 -7.08 -7.21 10.66
N GLY A 190 -7.29 -7.20 9.37
CA GLY A 190 -8.31 -8.01 8.72
C GLY A 190 -8.02 -8.17 7.25
N SER A 191 -8.90 -8.85 6.53
CA SER A 191 -8.83 -8.94 5.08
C SER A 191 -10.14 -8.50 4.45
N ALA A 192 -10.04 -7.80 3.33
CA ALA A 192 -11.16 -7.36 2.54
C ALA A 192 -10.90 -7.62 1.05
N VAL A 193 -11.95 -7.79 0.25
CA VAL A 193 -11.82 -7.89 -1.19
C VAL A 193 -11.97 -6.50 -1.78
N ALA A 194 -10.85 -5.94 -2.25
CA ALA A 194 -10.79 -4.63 -2.88
C ALA A 194 -11.00 -4.75 -4.39
N LYS A 195 -11.73 -3.79 -4.98
CA LYS A 195 -11.89 -3.60 -6.43
C LYS A 195 -10.71 -2.80 -6.95
N TYR A 196 -9.55 -3.42 -7.08
CA TYR A 196 -8.32 -2.76 -7.49
C TYR A 196 -8.33 -2.38 -8.96
N ARG A 197 -7.89 -1.15 -9.26
CA ARG A 197 -7.68 -0.65 -10.63
C ARG A 197 -6.20 -0.34 -10.83
N TYR A 198 -5.61 -0.93 -11.85
CA TYR A 198 -4.21 -0.68 -12.18
C TYR A 198 -4.08 0.59 -13.02
N HIS A 199 -3.30 1.57 -12.56
CA HIS A 199 -3.03 2.84 -13.23
C HIS A 199 -4.27 3.52 -13.85
N PRO A 200 -5.34 3.82 -13.07
CA PRO A 200 -6.55 4.44 -13.60
C PRO A 200 -6.29 5.84 -14.19
N GLU A 201 -5.28 6.56 -13.71
CA GLU A 201 -4.82 7.85 -14.24
C GLU A 201 -4.27 7.75 -15.67
N GLY A 202 -3.83 6.58 -16.09
CA GLY A 202 -3.37 6.30 -17.45
C GLY A 202 -4.45 6.52 -18.51
N ILE A 203 -5.72 6.35 -18.14
CA ILE A 203 -6.87 6.60 -19.03
C ILE A 203 -6.91 8.10 -19.41
N GLN A 204 -6.89 8.97 -18.40
CA GLN A 204 -6.94 10.42 -18.62
C GLN A 204 -5.76 10.92 -19.43
N LEU A 205 -4.55 10.41 -19.16
CA LEU A 205 -3.37 10.76 -19.95
C LEU A 205 -3.51 10.33 -21.42
N ALA A 206 -4.01 9.11 -21.66
CA ALA A 206 -4.25 8.62 -23.01
C ALA A 206 -5.33 9.42 -23.75
N GLU A 207 -6.38 9.88 -23.07
CA GLU A 207 -7.44 10.74 -23.62
C GLU A 207 -6.90 12.12 -24.03
N VAL A 208 -6.05 12.73 -23.20
CA VAL A 208 -5.40 14.02 -23.53
C VAL A 208 -4.52 13.87 -24.78
N LEU A 209 -3.74 12.79 -24.87
CA LEU A 209 -2.92 12.51 -26.05
C LEU A 209 -3.76 12.26 -27.30
N ARG A 210 -4.91 11.59 -27.18
CA ARG A 210 -5.85 11.39 -28.27
C ARG A 210 -6.44 12.71 -28.75
N ALA A 211 -6.93 13.54 -27.83
CA ALA A 211 -7.48 14.85 -28.17
C ALA A 211 -6.45 15.74 -28.90
N LYS A 212 -5.19 15.69 -28.48
CA LYS A 212 -4.10 16.41 -29.19
C LYS A 212 -3.89 15.85 -30.59
N ALA A 213 -3.83 14.53 -30.76
CA ALA A 213 -3.67 13.91 -32.09
C ALA A 213 -4.84 14.27 -33.02
N GLU A 214 -6.07 14.31 -32.52
CA GLU A 214 -7.27 14.72 -33.28
C GLU A 214 -7.16 16.20 -33.72
N GLN A 215 -6.68 17.07 -32.83
CA GLN A 215 -6.45 18.48 -33.16
C GLN A 215 -5.37 18.66 -34.24
N ASP A 216 -4.25 17.95 -34.10
CA ASP A 216 -3.15 17.97 -35.08
C ASP A 216 -3.60 17.43 -36.44
N ALA A 217 -4.39 16.36 -36.48
CA ALA A 217 -4.94 15.79 -37.69
C ALA A 217 -5.93 16.76 -38.39
N ALA A 218 -6.77 17.45 -37.61
CA ALA A 218 -7.69 18.45 -38.15
C ALA A 218 -6.94 19.67 -38.79
N ALA A 219 -5.86 20.12 -38.15
CA ALA A 219 -5.02 21.19 -38.69
C ALA A 219 -4.34 20.76 -40.01
N LEU A 220 -3.77 19.54 -40.04
CA LEU A 220 -3.14 19.01 -41.27
C LEU A 220 -4.14 18.68 -42.36
N ALA A 221 -5.38 18.31 -42.04
CA ALA A 221 -6.46 18.18 -43.02
C ALA A 221 -6.78 19.53 -43.71
N ALA A 222 -6.85 20.62 -42.92
CA ALA A 222 -7.07 21.96 -43.48
C ALA A 222 -5.89 22.41 -44.35
N GLU A 223 -4.65 22.09 -43.95
CA GLU A 223 -3.44 22.38 -44.76
C GLU A 223 -3.44 21.57 -46.07
N ALA A 224 -3.74 20.30 -46.03
CA ALA A 224 -3.82 19.45 -47.21
C ALA A 224 -4.90 19.90 -48.19
N LYS A 225 -6.07 20.32 -47.67
CA LYS A 225 -7.14 20.88 -48.49
C LYS A 225 -6.70 22.19 -49.20
N ARG A 226 -6.09 23.12 -48.48
CA ARG A 226 -5.56 24.37 -49.07
C ARG A 226 -4.50 24.10 -50.13
N ALA A 227 -3.55 23.22 -49.87
CA ALA A 227 -2.50 22.87 -50.83
C ALA A 227 -3.08 22.21 -52.08
N ALA A 228 -4.13 21.39 -51.98
CA ALA A 228 -4.83 20.82 -53.10
C ALA A 228 -5.57 21.87 -53.95
N GLU A 229 -6.25 22.85 -53.30
CA GLU A 229 -6.92 23.99 -53.99
C GLU A 229 -5.89 24.85 -54.70
N GLU A 230 -4.75 25.17 -54.07
CA GLU A 230 -3.64 25.92 -54.69
C GLU A 230 -3.04 25.20 -55.92
N ALA A 231 -2.87 23.87 -55.83
CA ALA A 231 -2.36 23.07 -56.93
C ALA A 231 -3.32 23.01 -58.13
N GLN A 232 -4.65 23.03 -57.88
CA GLN A 232 -5.67 23.10 -58.93
C GLN A 232 -5.70 24.45 -59.63
N ALA A 233 -5.47 25.56 -58.90
CA ALA A 233 -5.49 26.92 -59.42
C ALA A 233 -4.13 27.38 -60.03
N ALA A 234 -3.08 26.53 -59.95
CA ALA A 234 -1.73 26.93 -60.32
C ALA A 234 -1.55 27.02 -61.86
N PRO A 235 -0.78 28.04 -62.34
CA PRO A 235 -0.35 28.12 -63.74
C PRO A 235 0.50 26.93 -64.15
N VAL A 236 0.51 26.58 -65.44
CA VAL A 236 1.18 25.40 -66.02
C VAL A 236 2.66 25.27 -65.60
N GLU A 237 3.35 26.44 -65.53
CA GLU A 237 4.79 26.53 -65.17
C GLU A 237 5.08 26.13 -63.70
N ARG A 238 4.09 26.24 -62.79
CA ARG A 238 4.25 25.94 -61.35
C ARG A 238 3.42 24.75 -60.88
N LYS A 239 2.68 24.12 -61.79
CA LYS A 239 1.73 23.07 -61.49
C LYS A 239 2.41 21.84 -60.82
N ALA A 240 3.53 21.38 -61.39
CA ALA A 240 4.26 20.24 -60.83
C ALA A 240 4.77 20.49 -59.41
N GLU A 241 5.26 21.70 -59.09
CA GLU A 241 5.70 22.10 -57.76
C GLU A 241 4.54 22.09 -56.75
N MET A 242 3.40 22.62 -57.16
CA MET A 242 2.21 22.68 -56.31
C MET A 242 1.56 21.31 -56.09
N GLU A 243 1.55 20.46 -57.07
CA GLU A 243 1.13 19.08 -56.94
C GLU A 243 2.02 18.29 -55.95
N GLN A 244 3.33 18.50 -56.02
CA GLN A 244 4.25 17.88 -55.08
C GLN A 244 4.01 18.36 -53.62
N LYS A 245 3.74 19.67 -53.42
CA LYS A 245 3.36 20.23 -52.11
C LYS A 245 2.03 19.65 -51.62
N ALA A 246 1.03 19.55 -52.47
CA ALA A 246 -0.26 18.97 -52.12
C ALA A 246 -0.12 17.51 -51.74
N GLN A 247 0.69 16.72 -52.47
CA GLN A 247 0.94 15.33 -52.11
C GLN A 247 1.65 15.22 -50.76
N ALA A 248 2.67 16.04 -50.48
CA ALA A 248 3.36 16.07 -49.19
C ALA A 248 2.43 16.44 -48.04
N ALA A 249 1.50 17.37 -48.22
CA ALA A 249 0.50 17.73 -47.22
C ALA A 249 -0.52 16.59 -47.01
N ALA A 250 -0.93 15.90 -48.05
CA ALA A 250 -1.81 14.74 -47.97
C ALA A 250 -1.15 13.57 -47.21
N ASP A 251 0.14 13.32 -47.45
CA ASP A 251 0.90 12.29 -46.75
C ASP A 251 1.06 12.61 -45.25
N LYS A 252 1.30 13.87 -44.90
CA LYS A 252 1.30 14.33 -43.49
C LYS A 252 -0.06 14.12 -42.85
N HIS A 253 -1.15 14.51 -43.51
CA HIS A 253 -2.50 14.27 -42.97
C HIS A 253 -2.79 12.75 -42.78
N LYS A 254 -2.43 11.92 -43.76
CA LYS A 254 -2.57 10.48 -43.66
C LYS A 254 -1.80 9.92 -42.43
N SER A 255 -0.59 10.39 -42.19
CA SER A 255 0.21 10.02 -41.02
C SER A 255 -0.46 10.48 -39.72
N ALA A 256 -1.05 11.67 -39.69
CA ALA A 256 -1.77 12.18 -38.54
C ALA A 256 -3.05 11.37 -38.23
N VAL A 257 -3.79 10.94 -39.23
CA VAL A 257 -4.95 10.06 -39.08
C VAL A 257 -4.52 8.72 -38.46
N ALA A 258 -3.42 8.14 -38.91
CA ALA A 258 -2.86 6.93 -38.32
C ALA A 258 -2.43 7.13 -36.85
N ALA A 259 -1.94 8.34 -36.51
CA ALA A 259 -1.62 8.69 -35.13
C ALA A 259 -2.88 8.78 -34.24
N VAL A 260 -4.00 9.32 -34.74
CA VAL A 260 -5.29 9.32 -34.03
C VAL A 260 -5.77 7.89 -33.73
N GLU A 261 -5.70 7.01 -34.74
CA GLU A 261 -6.08 5.59 -34.54
C GLU A 261 -5.17 4.91 -33.49
N ALA A 262 -3.86 5.20 -33.52
CA ALA A 262 -2.93 4.66 -32.54
C ALA A 262 -3.22 5.19 -31.13
N ALA A 263 -3.57 6.48 -31.01
CA ALA A 263 -3.98 7.08 -29.75
C ALA A 263 -5.30 6.48 -29.23
N ALA A 264 -6.28 6.26 -30.09
CA ALA A 264 -7.53 5.57 -29.73
C ALA A 264 -7.29 4.14 -29.20
N ARG A 265 -6.38 3.41 -29.84
CA ARG A 265 -5.96 2.08 -29.34
C ARG A 265 -5.29 2.16 -27.97
N ARG A 266 -4.52 3.21 -27.69
CA ARG A 266 -3.92 3.44 -26.36
C ARG A 266 -4.96 3.72 -25.29
N VAL A 267 -5.98 4.53 -25.58
CA VAL A 267 -7.11 4.78 -24.67
C VAL A 267 -7.80 3.47 -24.31
N LYS A 268 -8.11 2.67 -25.34
CA LYS A 268 -8.74 1.36 -25.12
C LYS A 268 -7.87 0.45 -24.26
N ALA A 269 -6.58 0.35 -24.54
CA ALA A 269 -5.65 -0.48 -23.76
C ALA A 269 -5.55 -0.01 -22.30
N ALA A 270 -5.47 1.30 -22.06
CA ALA A 270 -5.48 1.88 -20.71
C ALA A 270 -6.80 1.57 -19.98
N THR A 271 -7.94 1.69 -20.65
CA THR A 271 -9.25 1.35 -20.09
C THR A 271 -9.35 -0.14 -19.74
N ASP A 272 -8.90 -1.02 -20.63
CA ASP A 272 -8.93 -2.46 -20.40
C ASP A 272 -8.01 -2.87 -19.23
N GLN A 273 -6.83 -2.22 -19.10
CA GLN A 273 -5.92 -2.44 -17.97
C GLN A 273 -6.48 -1.94 -16.64
N ALA A 274 -7.19 -0.81 -16.65
CA ALA A 274 -7.79 -0.21 -15.47
C ALA A 274 -9.14 -0.81 -15.08
N GLN A 275 -9.60 -1.89 -15.73
CA GLN A 275 -10.79 -2.61 -15.28
C GLN A 275 -10.61 -3.13 -13.84
N PRO A 276 -11.61 -2.96 -12.97
CA PRO A 276 -11.51 -3.39 -11.58
C PRO A 276 -11.32 -4.91 -11.49
N LYS A 277 -10.35 -5.31 -10.68
CA LYS A 277 -10.08 -6.72 -10.37
C LYS A 277 -10.24 -6.94 -8.88
N ASP A 278 -10.90 -8.02 -8.51
CA ASP A 278 -10.99 -8.43 -7.12
C ASP A 278 -9.63 -8.91 -6.63
N ILE A 279 -9.11 -8.24 -5.61
CA ILE A 279 -7.92 -8.65 -4.87
C ILE A 279 -8.25 -8.78 -3.39
N VAL A 280 -7.72 -9.81 -2.76
CA VAL A 280 -7.77 -9.91 -1.29
C VAL A 280 -6.64 -9.05 -0.75
N ASP A 281 -6.99 -7.98 -0.05
CA ASP A 281 -6.04 -7.11 0.64
C ASP A 281 -6.03 -7.39 2.14
N ILE A 282 -4.83 -7.42 2.74
CA ILE A 282 -4.64 -7.53 4.17
C ILE A 282 -4.43 -6.12 4.72
N VAL A 283 -5.44 -5.62 5.40
CA VAL A 283 -5.44 -4.28 5.99
C VAL A 283 -4.94 -4.35 7.41
N VAL A 284 -4.00 -3.48 7.75
CA VAL A 284 -3.51 -3.30 9.12
C VAL A 284 -3.70 -1.84 9.51
N SER A 285 -4.24 -1.58 10.71
CA SER A 285 -4.40 -0.21 11.20
C SER A 285 -3.06 0.40 11.58
N GLN A 286 -3.01 1.73 11.68
CA GLN A 286 -1.96 2.39 12.40
C GLN A 286 -1.92 1.90 13.85
N PRO A 287 -0.72 1.90 14.50
CA PRO A 287 -0.58 1.46 15.88
C PRO A 287 -1.30 2.41 16.84
N ILE A 288 -1.88 1.84 17.89
CA ILE A 288 -2.61 2.53 18.93
C ILE A 288 -1.86 2.32 20.25
N THR A 289 -1.53 3.38 20.94
CA THR A 289 -0.88 3.32 22.26
C THR A 289 -1.94 3.41 23.36
N ILE A 290 -1.97 2.44 24.24
CA ILE A 290 -2.93 2.34 25.34
C ILE A 290 -2.16 2.27 26.66
N ARG A 291 -2.57 3.09 27.63
CA ARG A 291 -2.10 3.02 29.01
C ARG A 291 -3.22 2.49 29.90
N VAL A 292 -3.01 1.32 30.46
CA VAL A 292 -3.94 0.71 31.43
C VAL A 292 -3.47 1.09 32.83
N MET A 293 -4.27 1.89 33.51
CA MET A 293 -4.01 2.33 34.88
C MET A 293 -4.50 1.27 35.89
N PRO A 294 -3.88 1.17 37.07
CA PRO A 294 -4.39 0.30 38.14
C PRO A 294 -5.81 0.69 38.53
N ALA A 295 -6.65 -0.30 38.83
CA ALA A 295 -7.92 -0.05 39.50
C ALA A 295 -7.63 0.51 40.91
N GLU A 296 -8.31 1.58 41.32
CA GLU A 296 -8.27 2.01 42.69
C GLU A 296 -8.72 0.84 43.58
N LYS A 297 -7.92 0.55 44.62
CA LYS A 297 -8.36 -0.43 45.61
C LYS A 297 -9.55 0.14 46.36
N PRO A 298 -10.65 -0.63 46.49
CA PRO A 298 -11.79 -0.20 47.31
C PRO A 298 -11.41 0.01 48.81
#